data_5ac15eb388337c739997bfb9a309c365
#
_entry.id   5ac15eb388337c739997bfb9a309c365
#
_cell.length_a   1.000
_cell.length_b   1.000
_cell.length_c   1.000
_cell.angle_alpha   90.00
_cell.angle_beta   90.00
_cell.angle_gamma   90.00
#
_symmetry.space_group_name_H-M   'P 1'
#
loop_
_entity.id
_entity.type
_entity.pdbx_description
1 polymer ?
#
loop_
_entity_poly.entity_id
_entity_poly.type
_entity_poly.pdbx_seq_one_letter_code
_entity_poly.pdbx_strand_id
1 'polypeptide(L)'
;FNFCIKSDLPDSYQEFPFVGFSTFIDESNNQYLSDSHVALKTEGTNKKLTITAPNAKGEAPKDDAPLEEKVLFTIVTEVNPSLSSHGGFVDLVEITKKNEVVLNFGGGCQGCSSVNLTLKDGVEKQLKALYPEISAVLDATDHSYKENAYM
;
A
#
# COMPACT_ATOMS: atom_id res chain seq x y z
N PHE A 1 -7.42 0.22 -7.34
CA PHE A 1 -8.38 0.42 -8.44
C PHE A 1 -9.61 -0.42 -8.20
N ASN A 2 -10.78 0.24 -8.12
CA ASN A 2 -12.05 -0.43 -7.96
C ASN A 2 -13.00 0.00 -9.07
N PHE A 3 -13.88 -0.89 -9.50
CA PHE A 3 -15.01 -0.51 -10.33
C PHE A 3 -16.04 0.17 -9.44
N CYS A 4 -16.58 1.30 -9.89
CA CYS A 4 -17.55 2.07 -9.12
C CYS A 4 -18.67 2.58 -10.03
N ILE A 5 -19.78 2.96 -9.44
CA ILE A 5 -20.88 3.66 -10.10
C ILE A 5 -20.67 5.16 -9.81
N LYS A 6 -20.73 6.00 -10.84
CA LYS A 6 -20.48 7.45 -10.72
C LYS A 6 -21.33 8.12 -9.63
N SER A 7 -22.58 7.70 -9.48
CA SER A 7 -23.50 8.24 -8.48
C SER A 7 -23.09 7.99 -7.02
N ASP A 8 -22.18 7.04 -6.79
CA ASP A 8 -21.77 6.61 -5.45
C ASP A 8 -20.47 7.28 -5.00
N LEU A 9 -19.88 8.12 -5.87
CA LEU A 9 -18.65 8.83 -5.58
C LEU A 9 -18.91 10.19 -4.92
N PRO A 10 -18.08 10.58 -3.92
CA PRO A 10 -18.09 11.94 -3.37
C PRO A 10 -17.76 13.01 -4.42
N ASP A 11 -18.20 14.25 -4.17
CA ASP A 11 -17.96 15.39 -5.04
C ASP A 11 -16.46 15.79 -5.16
N SER A 12 -15.60 15.25 -4.27
CA SER A 12 -14.14 15.42 -4.32
C SER A 12 -13.45 14.65 -5.46
N TYR A 13 -14.20 13.83 -6.20
CA TYR A 13 -13.66 13.04 -7.30
C TYR A 13 -13.76 13.79 -8.63
N GLN A 14 -12.62 13.98 -9.28
CA GLN A 14 -12.54 14.50 -10.65
C GLN A 14 -12.67 13.38 -11.67
N GLU A 15 -13.50 13.61 -12.70
CA GLU A 15 -13.68 12.67 -13.81
C GLU A 15 -12.66 12.90 -14.92
N PHE A 16 -12.03 11.83 -15.37
CA PHE A 16 -11.15 11.80 -16.54
C PHE A 16 -11.75 10.84 -17.57
N PRO A 17 -12.37 11.38 -18.65
CA PRO A 17 -13.00 10.54 -19.67
C PRO A 17 -11.98 9.92 -20.62
N PHE A 18 -12.18 8.64 -20.93
CA PHE A 18 -11.46 7.89 -21.95
C PHE A 18 -12.43 7.29 -22.96
N VAL A 19 -11.91 6.73 -24.03
CA VAL A 19 -12.75 6.04 -25.02
C VAL A 19 -13.31 4.75 -24.40
N GLY A 20 -14.62 4.73 -24.14
CA GLY A 20 -15.34 3.57 -23.63
C GLY A 20 -15.43 3.45 -22.09
N PHE A 21 -14.77 4.33 -21.35
CA PHE A 21 -14.85 4.37 -19.88
C PHE A 21 -14.43 5.73 -19.33
N SER A 22 -14.72 6.00 -18.07
CA SER A 22 -14.16 7.14 -17.33
C SER A 22 -13.41 6.65 -16.11
N THR A 23 -12.36 7.36 -15.71
CA THR A 23 -11.73 7.18 -14.40
C THR A 23 -12.09 8.34 -13.50
N PHE A 24 -12.17 8.07 -12.21
CA PHE A 24 -12.46 9.05 -11.18
C PHE A 24 -11.32 9.04 -10.18
N ILE A 25 -10.75 10.20 -9.91
CA ILE A 25 -9.60 10.38 -9.05
C ILE A 25 -9.96 11.42 -8.00
N ASP A 26 -9.75 11.09 -6.73
CA ASP A 26 -9.86 12.07 -5.65
C ASP A 26 -8.84 13.20 -5.86
N GLU A 27 -9.29 14.44 -5.77
CA GLU A 27 -8.45 15.63 -6.05
C GLU A 27 -7.18 15.67 -5.19
N SER A 28 -7.23 15.14 -3.96
CA SER A 28 -6.08 15.04 -3.08
C SER A 28 -4.95 14.17 -3.63
N ASN A 29 -5.28 13.23 -4.54
CA ASN A 29 -4.34 12.30 -5.14
C ASN A 29 -3.80 12.76 -6.51
N ASN A 30 -4.28 13.87 -7.07
CA ASN A 30 -3.87 14.34 -8.40
C ASN A 30 -2.36 14.54 -8.52
N GLN A 31 -1.71 15.07 -7.48
CA GLN A 31 -0.26 15.29 -7.47
C GLN A 31 0.55 13.98 -7.61
N TYR A 32 0.04 12.87 -7.06
CA TYR A 32 0.71 11.56 -7.12
C TYR A 32 0.45 10.82 -8.43
N LEU A 33 -0.60 11.22 -9.15
CA LEU A 33 -1.02 10.60 -10.40
C LEU A 33 -0.67 11.45 -11.62
N SER A 34 0.05 12.57 -11.46
CA SER A 34 0.59 13.32 -12.58
C SER A 34 1.49 12.42 -13.44
N ASP A 35 1.42 12.57 -14.76
CA ASP A 35 2.12 11.75 -15.75
C ASP A 35 1.79 10.25 -15.70
N SER A 36 0.68 9.88 -15.05
CA SER A 36 0.23 8.49 -15.03
C SER A 36 -0.27 8.04 -16.41
N HIS A 37 0.05 6.81 -16.73
CA HIS A 37 -0.38 6.17 -17.98
C HIS A 37 -1.12 4.86 -17.68
N VAL A 38 -2.34 4.75 -18.21
CA VAL A 38 -3.17 3.54 -18.14
C VAL A 38 -3.23 2.92 -19.51
N ALA A 39 -2.80 1.66 -19.65
CA ALA A 39 -2.81 0.94 -20.91
C ALA A 39 -3.41 -0.45 -20.75
N LEU A 40 -4.20 -0.86 -21.74
CA LEU A 40 -4.69 -2.22 -21.86
C LEU A 40 -3.74 -3.01 -22.77
N LYS A 41 -2.94 -3.90 -22.19
CA LYS A 41 -2.07 -4.82 -22.96
C LYS A 41 -2.83 -6.11 -23.29
N THR A 42 -2.70 -6.56 -24.53
CA THR A 42 -3.23 -7.85 -24.96
C THR A 42 -2.08 -8.86 -25.06
N GLU A 43 -2.12 -9.90 -24.27
CA GLU A 43 -1.16 -11.01 -24.28
C GLU A 43 -1.92 -12.28 -24.68
N GLY A 44 -1.89 -12.61 -25.99
CA GLY A 44 -2.70 -13.68 -26.54
C GLY A 44 -4.19 -13.37 -26.45
N THR A 45 -4.96 -14.23 -25.74
CA THR A 45 -6.39 -14.06 -25.46
C THR A 45 -6.67 -13.23 -24.20
N ASN A 46 -5.65 -12.97 -23.38
CA ASN A 46 -5.79 -12.25 -22.13
C ASN A 46 -5.58 -10.74 -22.31
N LYS A 47 -6.41 -9.97 -21.66
CA LYS A 47 -6.26 -8.51 -21.58
C LYS A 47 -5.84 -8.13 -20.18
N LYS A 48 -4.73 -7.40 -20.06
CA LYS A 48 -4.17 -6.94 -18.78
C LYS A 48 -4.16 -5.42 -18.76
N LEU A 49 -4.81 -4.85 -17.74
CA LEU A 49 -4.69 -3.42 -17.45
C LEU A 49 -3.32 -3.16 -16.82
N THR A 50 -2.57 -2.24 -17.40
CA THR A 50 -1.26 -1.81 -16.88
C THR A 50 -1.36 -0.34 -16.53
N ILE A 51 -0.88 0.00 -15.34
CA ILE A 51 -0.86 1.36 -14.83
C ILE A 51 0.57 1.71 -14.50
N THR A 52 1.03 2.80 -15.07
CA THR A 52 2.35 3.40 -14.76
C THR A 52 2.08 4.77 -14.17
N ALA A 53 2.49 4.99 -12.94
CA ALA A 53 2.33 6.25 -12.22
C ALA A 53 3.69 6.63 -11.60
N PRO A 54 4.55 7.36 -12.36
CA PRO A 54 5.92 7.65 -11.95
C PRO A 54 5.98 8.46 -10.66
N ASN A 55 4.98 9.29 -10.40
CA ASN A 55 4.92 10.17 -9.24
C ASN A 55 4.09 9.58 -8.08
N ALA A 56 3.57 8.35 -8.22
CA ALA A 56 2.71 7.73 -7.19
C ALA A 56 3.42 7.49 -5.85
N LYS A 57 4.75 7.44 -5.86
CA LYS A 57 5.54 7.30 -4.62
C LYS A 57 5.60 8.60 -3.81
N GLY A 58 5.24 9.76 -4.42
CA GLY A 58 5.45 11.05 -3.81
C GLY A 58 6.94 11.42 -3.69
N GLU A 59 7.23 12.54 -3.05
CA GLU A 59 8.59 12.90 -2.67
C GLU A 59 8.99 12.16 -1.40
N ALA A 60 10.24 11.70 -1.35
CA ALA A 60 10.76 11.08 -0.13
C ALA A 60 10.74 12.10 1.03
N PRO A 61 10.33 11.68 2.23
CA PRO A 61 10.37 12.55 3.39
C PRO A 61 11.78 13.08 3.63
N LYS A 62 11.88 14.32 4.09
CA LYS A 62 13.18 14.92 4.45
C LYS A 62 13.78 14.20 5.67
N ASP A 63 15.09 14.34 5.85
CA ASP A 63 15.81 13.71 6.97
C ASP A 63 15.26 14.12 8.35
N ASP A 64 14.75 15.35 8.46
CA ASP A 64 14.14 15.92 9.66
C ASP A 64 12.63 15.67 9.79
N ALA A 65 12.02 14.95 8.84
CA ALA A 65 10.60 14.61 8.90
C ALA A 65 10.28 13.67 10.08
N PRO A 66 9.05 13.70 10.60
CA PRO A 66 8.61 12.78 11.65
C PRO A 66 8.84 11.31 11.27
N LEU A 67 9.19 10.48 12.27
CA LEU A 67 9.41 9.05 12.06
C LEU A 67 8.21 8.36 11.41
N GLU A 68 6.99 8.78 11.78
CA GLU A 68 5.74 8.25 11.23
C GLU A 68 5.66 8.45 9.71
N GLU A 69 6.00 9.64 9.22
CA GLU A 69 6.00 9.96 7.79
C GLU A 69 7.03 9.13 7.03
N LYS A 70 8.23 8.99 7.59
CA LYS A 70 9.32 8.18 7.02
C LYS A 70 8.94 6.69 6.94
N VAL A 71 8.39 6.15 8.02
CA VAL A 71 7.94 4.75 8.09
C VAL A 71 6.80 4.51 7.12
N LEU A 72 5.80 5.40 7.08
CA LEU A 72 4.68 5.30 6.14
C LEU A 72 5.16 5.30 4.68
N PHE A 73 6.07 6.21 4.35
CA PHE A 73 6.67 6.26 3.01
C PHE A 73 7.36 4.94 2.64
N THR A 74 8.17 4.38 3.54
CA THR A 74 8.85 3.10 3.32
C THR A 74 7.85 1.95 3.16
N ILE A 75 6.80 1.91 3.98
CA ILE A 75 5.75 0.90 3.86
C ILE A 75 5.10 0.96 2.48
N VAL A 76 4.71 2.14 2.03
CA VAL A 76 4.02 2.31 0.74
C VAL A 76 4.93 2.05 -0.45
N THR A 77 6.19 2.47 -0.38
CA THR A 77 7.09 2.46 -1.55
C THR A 77 7.97 1.21 -1.67
N GLU A 78 8.19 0.49 -0.58
CA GLU A 78 9.10 -0.66 -0.54
C GLU A 78 8.44 -1.93 -0.01
N VAL A 79 7.77 -1.85 1.15
CA VAL A 79 7.21 -3.02 1.82
C VAL A 79 5.99 -3.55 1.06
N ASN A 80 4.99 -2.72 0.83
CA ASN A 80 3.74 -3.13 0.17
C ASN A 80 3.93 -3.61 -1.28
N PRO A 81 4.78 -3.01 -2.12
CA PRO A 81 5.08 -3.57 -3.44
C PRO A 81 5.65 -4.99 -3.38
N SER A 82 6.45 -5.31 -2.38
CA SER A 82 6.98 -6.66 -2.15
C SER A 82 5.87 -7.62 -1.72
N LEU A 83 5.00 -7.21 -0.80
CA LEU A 83 3.90 -8.03 -0.29
C LEU A 83 2.78 -8.26 -1.30
N SER A 84 2.54 -7.29 -2.18
CA SER A 84 1.46 -7.36 -3.18
C SER A 84 1.62 -8.52 -4.17
N SER A 85 2.85 -8.99 -4.40
CA SER A 85 3.11 -10.18 -5.21
C SER A 85 2.51 -11.47 -4.60
N HIS A 86 2.27 -11.47 -3.29
CA HIS A 86 1.62 -12.53 -2.53
C HIS A 86 0.17 -12.19 -2.12
N GLY A 87 -0.40 -11.13 -2.71
CA GLY A 87 -1.76 -10.67 -2.38
C GLY A 87 -1.92 -10.07 -0.99
N GLY A 88 -0.79 -9.75 -0.33
CA GLY A 88 -0.78 -9.14 1.00
C GLY A 88 -0.43 -7.66 0.99
N PHE A 89 -0.68 -7.02 2.11
CA PHE A 89 -0.29 -5.63 2.38
C PHE A 89 -0.13 -5.42 3.88
N VAL A 90 0.47 -4.30 4.25
CA VAL A 90 0.61 -3.85 5.64
C VAL A 90 0.27 -2.37 5.74
N ASP A 91 -0.44 -2.00 6.79
CA ASP A 91 -0.78 -0.64 7.14
C ASP A 91 -0.11 -0.23 8.45
N LEU A 92 0.32 1.03 8.52
CA LEU A 92 0.79 1.64 9.76
C LEU A 92 -0.42 2.04 10.60
N VAL A 93 -0.52 1.51 11.81
CA VAL A 93 -1.57 1.89 12.77
C VAL A 93 -1.13 3.12 13.58
N GLU A 94 0.03 3.03 14.22
CA GLU A 94 0.62 4.13 15.00
C GLU A 94 2.11 3.89 15.27
N ILE A 95 2.79 4.92 15.73
CA ILE A 95 4.11 4.81 16.36
C ILE A 95 3.97 5.25 17.81
N THR A 96 4.28 4.35 18.74
CA THR A 96 4.17 4.62 20.17
C THR A 96 5.23 5.63 20.64
N LYS A 97 5.02 6.19 21.85
CA LYS A 97 6.01 7.08 22.48
C LYS A 97 7.37 6.41 22.77
N LYS A 98 7.44 5.07 22.65
CA LYS A 98 8.68 4.29 22.79
C LYS A 98 9.31 3.96 21.43
N ASN A 99 8.87 4.59 20.34
CA ASN A 99 9.27 4.29 18.98
C ASN A 99 8.99 2.82 18.58
N GLU A 100 7.90 2.24 19.07
CA GLU A 100 7.41 0.95 18.62
C GLU A 100 6.45 1.20 17.45
N VAL A 101 6.71 0.58 16.31
CA VAL A 101 5.89 0.68 15.11
C VAL A 101 4.80 -0.37 15.18
N VAL A 102 3.54 0.04 15.23
CA VAL A 102 2.38 -0.86 15.28
C VAL A 102 1.83 -1.03 13.87
N LEU A 103 1.80 -2.25 13.38
CA LEU A 103 1.38 -2.61 12.02
C LEU A 103 0.14 -3.50 12.04
N ASN A 104 -0.67 -3.39 10.98
CA ASN A 104 -1.78 -4.27 10.71
C ASN A 104 -1.57 -4.95 9.35
N PHE A 105 -1.49 -6.28 9.32
CA PHE A 105 -1.30 -7.06 8.09
C PHE A 105 -2.64 -7.49 7.51
N GLY A 106 -2.81 -7.31 6.19
CA GLY A 106 -4.04 -7.61 5.49
C GLY A 106 -3.86 -8.49 4.25
N GLY A 107 -4.98 -8.85 3.61
CA GLY A 107 -4.97 -9.71 2.43
C GLY A 107 -4.40 -11.10 2.69
N GLY A 108 -3.57 -11.61 1.79
CA GLY A 108 -2.93 -12.92 1.90
C GLY A 108 -2.04 -13.11 3.13
N CYS A 109 -1.65 -12.01 3.80
CA CYS A 109 -0.86 -12.05 5.05
C CYS A 109 -1.72 -12.35 6.28
N GLN A 110 -3.05 -12.18 6.19
CA GLN A 110 -3.97 -12.39 7.30
C GLN A 110 -4.26 -13.90 7.47
N GLY A 111 -4.07 -14.43 8.66
CA GLY A 111 -4.43 -15.82 9.00
C GLY A 111 -3.37 -16.90 8.73
N CYS A 112 -2.20 -16.55 8.20
CA CYS A 112 -1.10 -17.51 7.99
C CYS A 112 -0.11 -17.46 9.16
N SER A 113 -0.30 -18.31 10.16
CA SER A 113 0.47 -18.31 11.42
C SER A 113 1.98 -18.56 11.27
N SER A 114 2.40 -19.25 10.20
CA SER A 114 3.83 -19.54 9.94
C SER A 114 4.51 -18.45 9.12
N VAL A 115 3.78 -17.76 8.25
CA VAL A 115 4.29 -16.68 7.38
C VAL A 115 4.37 -15.38 8.16
N ASN A 116 3.45 -15.18 9.11
CA ASN A 116 3.38 -13.95 9.91
C ASN A 116 4.66 -13.66 10.70
N LEU A 117 5.28 -14.66 11.30
CA LEU A 117 6.51 -14.47 12.07
C LEU A 117 7.67 -14.06 11.16
N THR A 118 7.88 -14.76 10.05
CA THR A 118 8.95 -14.50 9.08
C THR A 118 8.76 -13.17 8.37
N LEU A 119 7.50 -12.84 8.04
CA LEU A 119 7.16 -11.59 7.37
C LEU A 119 7.34 -10.39 8.31
N LYS A 120 6.82 -10.49 9.53
CA LYS A 120 7.02 -9.47 10.57
C LYS A 120 8.50 -9.26 10.86
N ASP A 121 9.27 -10.33 11.04
CA ASP A 121 10.72 -10.25 11.27
C ASP A 121 11.45 -9.62 10.08
N GLY A 122 10.99 -9.89 8.84
CA GLY A 122 11.54 -9.26 7.64
C GLY A 122 11.28 -7.76 7.60
N VAL A 123 10.03 -7.34 7.84
CA VAL A 123 9.63 -5.92 7.89
C VAL A 123 10.33 -5.20 9.05
N GLU A 124 10.41 -5.84 10.22
CA GLU A 124 11.11 -5.27 11.38
C GLU A 124 12.60 -5.04 11.09
N LYS A 125 13.28 -6.01 10.48
CA LYS A 125 14.69 -5.88 10.09
C LYS A 125 14.89 -4.74 9.09
N GLN A 126 14.02 -4.64 8.08
CA GLN A 126 14.09 -3.59 7.07
C GLN A 126 13.89 -2.21 7.70
N LEU A 127 12.83 -2.03 8.49
CA LEU A 127 12.54 -0.76 9.14
C LEU A 127 13.64 -0.34 10.12
N LYS A 128 14.16 -1.26 10.95
CA LYS A 128 15.26 -0.97 11.89
C LYS A 128 16.59 -0.67 11.20
N ALA A 129 16.83 -1.25 10.02
CA ALA A 129 18.03 -0.93 9.24
C ALA A 129 18.00 0.50 8.67
N LEU A 130 16.81 0.98 8.29
CA LEU A 130 16.61 2.34 7.78
C LEU A 130 16.47 3.37 8.91
N TYR A 131 15.82 2.97 10.00
CA TYR A 131 15.47 3.84 11.13
C TYR A 131 15.92 3.19 12.45
N PRO A 132 17.18 3.37 12.85
CA PRO A 132 17.73 2.74 14.07
C PRO A 132 17.04 3.14 15.37
N GLU A 133 16.29 4.26 15.36
CA GLU A 133 15.49 4.72 16.48
C GLU A 133 14.24 3.85 16.76
N ILE A 134 13.84 2.97 15.84
CA ILE A 134 12.73 2.04 16.04
C ILE A 134 13.13 0.97 17.05
N SER A 135 12.41 0.89 18.16
CA SER A 135 12.68 -0.06 19.23
C SER A 135 12.14 -1.47 18.94
N ALA A 136 10.92 -1.55 18.38
CA ALA A 136 10.25 -2.79 18.03
C ALA A 136 9.21 -2.58 16.94
N VAL A 137 8.79 -3.67 16.29
CA VAL A 137 7.62 -3.71 15.41
C VAL A 137 6.59 -4.63 16.06
N LEU A 138 5.38 -4.11 16.30
CA LEU A 138 4.27 -4.81 16.91
C LEU A 138 3.22 -5.12 15.84
N ASP A 139 2.61 -6.28 15.95
CA ASP A 139 1.53 -6.73 15.10
C ASP A 139 0.20 -6.60 15.84
N ALA A 140 -0.69 -5.77 15.28
CA ALA A 140 -2.05 -5.55 15.81
C ALA A 140 -3.11 -6.28 14.97
N THR A 141 -2.71 -7.18 14.08
CA THR A 141 -3.61 -7.89 13.17
C THR A 141 -4.51 -8.86 13.92
N ASP A 142 -5.79 -8.84 13.61
CA ASP A 142 -6.71 -9.90 14.05
C ASP A 142 -6.54 -11.14 13.15
N HIS A 143 -5.76 -12.12 13.65
CA HIS A 143 -5.48 -13.37 12.95
C HIS A 143 -6.60 -14.42 13.06
N SER A 144 -7.71 -14.11 13.71
CA SER A 144 -8.87 -15.01 13.81
C SER A 144 -9.65 -15.10 12.49
N TYR A 145 -9.53 -14.08 11.65
CA TYR A 145 -10.24 -13.97 10.37
C TYR A 145 -9.41 -14.59 9.23
N LYS A 146 -9.92 -15.69 8.62
CA LYS A 146 -9.20 -16.50 7.63
C LYS A 146 -9.78 -16.48 6.22
N GLU A 147 -10.75 -15.62 5.92
CA GLU A 147 -11.45 -15.63 4.61
C GLU A 147 -10.53 -15.37 3.41
N ASN A 148 -9.40 -14.68 3.60
CA ASN A 148 -8.45 -14.35 2.55
C ASN A 148 -7.05 -14.93 2.76
N ALA A 149 -6.90 -15.89 3.66
CA ALA A 149 -5.61 -16.54 3.90
C ALA A 149 -5.18 -17.32 2.65
N TYR A 150 -3.97 -17.11 2.19
CA TYR A 150 -3.35 -17.92 1.15
C TYR A 150 -3.16 -19.35 1.69
N MET A 151 -3.82 -20.34 1.07
CA MET A 151 -3.61 -21.76 1.35
C MET A 151 -2.58 -22.33 0.40
#